data_0038747dce123835d241dfcda807f4de
#
_entry.id   0038747dce123835d241dfcda807f4de
#
_cell.length_a   1.000
_cell.length_b   1.000
_cell.length_c   1.000
_cell.angle_alpha   90.00
_cell.angle_beta   90.00
_cell.angle_gamma   90.00
#
_symmetry.space_group_name_H-M   'P 1'
#
loop_
_entity.id
_entity.type
_entity.pdbx_description
1 polymer ?
#
loop_
_entity_poly.entity_id
_entity_poly.type
_entity_poly.pdbx_seq_one_letter_code
_entity_poly.pdbx_strand_id
1 'polypeptide(L)'
;GNGVYANIKNLINLVNKVPVLPFGKIKNKRSMVYIGNLCHLVYETITQEKSGIFLASDDQPLSTSRLIELIAKNLDKKIYLVKIPFFESLLKLVKPSFYKRLYGSLEIDNSITKEKLNLKNPYSVEEGIKLMINGE
;
A
#
# COMPACT_ATOMS: atom_id res chain seq x y z
N GLY A 1 -5.10 -10.44 -4.88
CA GLY A 1 -4.25 -11.53 -4.53
C GLY A 1 -3.77 -11.54 -3.09
N ASN A 2 -3.55 -12.73 -2.63
CA ASN A 2 -3.12 -12.98 -1.25
C ASN A 2 -1.80 -12.27 -0.86
N GLY A 3 -0.98 -11.86 -1.84
CA GLY A 3 0.33 -11.28 -1.57
C GLY A 3 0.30 -9.89 -0.94
N VAL A 4 -0.52 -8.97 -1.45
CA VAL A 4 -0.58 -7.59 -0.94
C VAL A 4 -1.26 -7.56 0.44
N TYR A 5 -2.33 -8.32 0.60
CA TYR A 5 -3.05 -8.43 1.86
C TYR A 5 -2.17 -9.04 2.96
N ALA A 6 -1.41 -10.09 2.62
CA ALA A 6 -0.51 -10.75 3.57
C ALA A 6 0.60 -9.81 4.04
N ASN A 7 1.15 -8.96 3.14
CA ASN A 7 2.20 -8.00 3.49
C ASN A 7 1.71 -6.93 4.46
N ILE A 8 0.52 -6.38 4.23
CA ILE A 8 -0.06 -5.37 5.13
C ILE A 8 -0.39 -6.00 6.49
N LYS A 9 -0.95 -7.21 6.50
CA LYS A 9 -1.23 -7.94 7.74
C LYS A 9 0.04 -8.19 8.54
N ASN A 10 1.13 -8.56 7.87
CA ASN A 10 2.43 -8.74 8.52
C ASN A 10 2.96 -7.44 9.11
N LEU A 11 2.81 -6.33 8.41
CA LEU A 11 3.21 -5.02 8.92
C LEU A 11 2.35 -4.59 10.13
N ILE A 12 1.06 -4.83 10.08
CA ILE A 12 0.16 -4.60 11.23
C ILE A 12 0.61 -5.40 12.44
N ASN A 13 0.94 -6.67 12.25
CA ASN A 13 1.42 -7.52 13.33
C ASN A 13 2.75 -7.01 13.91
N LEU A 14 3.67 -6.57 13.06
CA LEU A 14 4.94 -5.99 13.51
C LEU A 14 4.72 -4.72 14.34
N VAL A 15 3.88 -3.81 13.86
CA VAL A 15 3.56 -2.56 14.55
C VAL A 15 2.95 -2.84 15.93
N ASN A 16 2.13 -3.87 16.03
CA ASN A 16 1.53 -4.26 17.32
C ASN A 16 2.53 -4.89 18.29
N LYS A 17 3.61 -5.49 17.78
CA LYS A 17 4.57 -6.24 18.61
C LYS A 17 5.76 -5.43 19.09
N VAL A 18 6.23 -4.46 18.31
CA VAL A 18 7.47 -3.75 18.60
C VAL A 18 7.31 -2.24 18.44
N PRO A 19 7.93 -1.43 19.33
CA PRO A 19 7.87 0.02 19.25
C PRO A 19 8.89 0.63 18.28
N VAL A 20 9.89 -0.13 17.86
CA VAL A 20 10.99 0.36 17.00
C VAL A 20 11.17 -0.62 15.84
N LEU A 21 11.22 -0.09 14.62
CA LEU A 21 11.47 -0.87 13.41
C LEU A 21 12.60 -0.24 12.59
N PRO A 22 13.48 -1.06 11.98
CA PRO A 22 14.62 -0.56 11.20
C PRO A 22 14.22 -0.18 9.76
N PHE A 23 13.06 0.41 9.57
CA PHE A 23 12.49 0.74 8.27
C PHE A 23 12.34 2.25 8.08
N GLY A 24 13.27 3.02 8.66
CA GLY A 24 13.29 4.47 8.52
C GLY A 24 13.80 4.90 7.15
N LYS A 25 13.24 5.99 6.64
CA LYS A 25 13.67 6.65 5.39
C LYS A 25 13.66 5.76 4.15
N ILE A 26 12.75 4.79 4.09
CA ILE A 26 12.51 4.05 2.84
C ILE A 26 11.65 4.93 1.94
N LYS A 27 12.19 5.34 0.80
CA LYS A 27 11.57 6.30 -0.12
C LYS A 27 11.09 5.66 -1.43
N ASN A 28 10.69 4.41 -1.37
CA ASN A 28 10.11 3.72 -2.51
C ASN A 28 8.68 4.20 -2.80
N LYS A 29 8.13 3.79 -3.93
CA LYS A 29 6.76 4.10 -4.33
C LYS A 29 6.04 2.81 -4.72
N ARG A 30 5.03 2.45 -3.97
CA ARG A 30 4.21 1.28 -4.25
C ARG A 30 2.76 1.68 -4.36
N SER A 31 2.18 1.38 -5.51
CA SER A 31 0.74 1.54 -5.72
C SER A 31 -0.02 0.48 -4.94
N MET A 32 -1.17 0.89 -4.43
CA MET A 32 -2.09 0.03 -3.71
C MET A 32 -3.47 0.18 -4.33
N VAL A 33 -4.35 -0.75 -4.03
CA VAL A 33 -5.77 -0.61 -4.37
C VAL A 33 -6.61 -1.00 -3.17
N TYR A 34 -7.38 -0.05 -2.68
CA TYR A 34 -8.37 -0.30 -1.66
C TYR A 34 -9.60 -0.97 -2.29
N ILE A 35 -10.17 -1.95 -1.59
CA ILE A 35 -11.29 -2.74 -2.13
C ILE A 35 -12.48 -1.87 -2.52
N GLY A 36 -12.75 -0.80 -1.79
CA GLY A 36 -13.82 0.14 -2.11
C GLY A 36 -13.60 0.84 -3.45
N ASN A 37 -12.36 1.23 -3.74
CA ASN A 37 -12.00 1.83 -5.04
C ASN A 37 -12.08 0.81 -6.16
N LEU A 38 -11.69 -0.43 -5.91
CA LEU A 38 -11.81 -1.51 -6.89
C LEU A 38 -13.28 -1.80 -7.22
N CYS A 39 -14.12 -1.90 -6.21
CA CYS A 39 -15.55 -2.09 -6.40
C CYS A 39 -16.19 -0.95 -7.19
N HIS A 40 -15.77 0.29 -6.93
CA HIS A 40 -16.24 1.44 -7.69
C HIS A 40 -15.83 1.35 -9.16
N LEU A 41 -14.58 0.95 -9.44
CA LEU A 41 -14.12 0.73 -10.81
C LEU A 41 -14.98 -0.32 -11.52
N VAL A 42 -15.25 -1.45 -10.89
CA VAL A 42 -16.09 -2.52 -11.46
C VAL A 42 -17.49 -2.00 -11.72
N TYR A 43 -18.08 -1.28 -10.78
CA TYR A 43 -19.39 -0.67 -10.93
C TYR A 43 -19.45 0.26 -12.15
N GLU A 44 -18.45 1.13 -12.30
CA GLU A 44 -18.39 2.09 -13.41
C GLU A 44 -18.19 1.38 -14.76
N THR A 45 -17.39 0.32 -14.83
CA THR A 45 -17.25 -0.48 -16.06
C THR A 45 -18.55 -1.12 -16.48
N ILE A 46 -19.33 -1.62 -15.55
CA ILE A 46 -20.62 -2.26 -15.81
C ILE A 46 -21.67 -1.21 -16.24
N THR A 47 -21.80 -0.14 -15.48
CA THR A 47 -22.81 0.89 -15.74
C THR A 47 -22.54 1.66 -17.03
N GLN A 48 -21.30 1.89 -17.38
CA GLN A 48 -20.93 2.55 -18.64
C GLN A 48 -20.80 1.60 -19.82
N GLU A 49 -21.00 0.31 -19.60
CA GLU A 49 -20.88 -0.74 -20.62
C GLU A 49 -19.53 -0.70 -21.35
N LYS A 50 -18.45 -0.38 -20.61
CA LYS A 50 -17.10 -0.33 -21.17
C LYS A 50 -16.43 -1.68 -21.03
N SER A 51 -15.68 -2.05 -22.07
CA SER A 51 -14.89 -3.28 -22.08
C SER A 51 -13.41 -2.96 -22.34
N GLY A 52 -12.55 -3.88 -21.99
CA GLY A 52 -11.11 -3.75 -22.17
C GLY A 52 -10.35 -4.09 -20.89
N ILE A 53 -9.09 -3.71 -20.86
CA ILE A 53 -8.23 -3.90 -19.69
C ILE A 53 -8.14 -2.56 -18.96
N PHE A 54 -8.53 -2.57 -17.69
CA PHE A 54 -8.49 -1.39 -16.83
C PHE A 54 -7.59 -1.66 -15.64
N LEU A 55 -6.56 -0.84 -15.47
CA LEU A 55 -5.66 -0.93 -14.33
C LEU A 55 -6.26 -0.18 -13.14
N ALA A 56 -6.35 -0.86 -12.01
CA ALA A 56 -6.87 -0.30 -10.78
C ALA A 56 -5.74 0.08 -9.84
N SER A 57 -5.77 1.30 -9.34
CA SER A 57 -4.91 1.71 -8.23
C SER A 57 -5.51 2.92 -7.53
N ASP A 58 -5.14 3.08 -6.26
CA ASP A 58 -5.43 4.31 -5.51
C ASP A 58 -4.61 5.46 -6.11
N ASP A 59 -4.99 6.69 -5.77
CA ASP A 59 -4.44 7.86 -6.46
C ASP A 59 -2.96 8.12 -6.18
N GLN A 60 -2.48 7.72 -5.00
CA GLN A 60 -1.10 8.00 -4.61
C GLN A 60 -0.37 6.75 -4.17
N PRO A 61 0.81 6.48 -4.73
CA PRO A 61 1.68 5.44 -4.20
C PRO A 61 2.23 5.84 -2.83
N LEU A 62 2.54 4.85 -2.01
CA LEU A 62 3.13 5.05 -0.69
C LEU A 62 4.53 4.46 -0.61
N SER A 63 5.39 5.10 0.17
CA SER A 63 6.62 4.48 0.62
C SER A 63 6.32 3.49 1.76
N THR A 64 7.20 2.52 1.95
CA THR A 64 7.08 1.57 3.06
C THR A 64 7.08 2.28 4.41
N SER A 65 7.96 3.25 4.60
CA SER A 65 8.00 4.04 5.85
C SER A 65 6.67 4.76 6.10
N ARG A 66 6.12 5.40 5.07
CA ARG A 66 4.84 6.11 5.22
C ARG A 66 3.67 5.15 5.49
N LEU A 67 3.66 3.99 4.83
CA LEU A 67 2.65 2.96 5.08
C LEU A 67 2.66 2.51 6.54
N ILE A 68 3.84 2.25 7.09
CA ILE A 68 3.99 1.84 8.50
C ILE A 68 3.51 2.94 9.44
N GLU A 69 3.85 4.20 9.15
CA GLU A 69 3.38 5.34 9.95
C GLU A 69 1.85 5.44 9.95
N LEU A 70 1.20 5.25 8.79
CA LEU A 70 -0.25 5.28 8.68
C LEU A 70 -0.90 4.11 9.42
N ILE A 71 -0.31 2.93 9.35
CA ILE A 71 -0.78 1.77 10.09
C ILE A 71 -0.71 2.06 11.61
N ALA A 72 0.42 2.55 12.08
CA ALA A 72 0.61 2.87 13.50
C ALA A 72 -0.38 3.93 13.97
N LYS A 73 -0.59 4.98 13.18
CA LYS A 73 -1.56 6.03 13.49
C LYS A 73 -2.97 5.47 13.68
N ASN A 74 -3.41 4.59 12.78
CA ASN A 74 -4.76 4.02 12.84
C ASN A 74 -4.92 2.94 13.91
N LEU A 75 -3.82 2.34 14.36
CA LEU A 75 -3.81 1.43 15.51
C LEU A 75 -3.63 2.15 16.84
N ASP A 76 -3.49 3.47 16.82
CA ASP A 76 -3.16 4.30 17.99
C ASP A 76 -1.90 3.82 18.71
N LYS A 77 -0.88 3.48 17.93
CA LYS A 77 0.42 3.02 18.39
C LYS A 77 1.49 4.04 18.05
N LYS A 78 2.42 4.27 18.97
CA LYS A 78 3.63 5.02 18.68
C LYS A 78 4.69 4.07 18.15
N ILE A 79 5.24 4.40 16.98
CA ILE A 79 6.32 3.63 16.38
C ILE A 79 7.47 4.56 16.02
N TYR A 80 8.68 4.08 16.26
CA TYR A 80 9.90 4.78 15.89
C TYR A 80 10.56 4.04 14.75
N LEU A 81 10.65 4.70 13.59
CA LEU A 81 11.33 4.16 12.43
C LEU A 81 12.75 4.69 12.43
N VAL A 82 13.71 3.81 12.49
CA VAL A 82 15.13 4.14 12.52
C VAL A 82 15.83 3.60 11.29
N LYS A 83 16.94 4.22 10.91
CA LYS A 83 17.80 3.74 9.85
C LYS A 83 19.06 3.17 10.48
N ILE A 84 19.25 1.85 10.34
CA ILE A 84 20.42 1.15 10.87
C ILE A 84 21.42 0.95 9.72
N PRO A 85 22.69 1.42 9.86
CA PRO A 85 23.71 1.21 8.84
C PRO A 85 23.85 -0.28 8.49
N PHE A 86 24.02 -0.58 7.21
CA PHE A 86 24.21 -1.92 6.67
C PHE A 86 23.00 -2.87 6.78
N PHE A 87 21.90 -2.45 7.42
CA PHE A 87 20.70 -3.28 7.54
C PHE A 87 20.11 -3.63 6.17
N GLU A 88 19.99 -2.64 5.29
CA GLU A 88 19.47 -2.83 3.94
C GLU A 88 20.30 -3.87 3.17
N SER A 89 21.62 -3.74 3.19
CA SER A 89 22.53 -4.66 2.52
C SER A 89 22.44 -6.08 3.09
N LEU A 90 22.34 -6.20 4.42
CA LEU A 90 22.19 -7.47 5.08
C LEU A 90 20.87 -8.15 4.71
N LEU A 91 19.78 -7.39 4.70
CA LEU A 91 18.46 -7.90 4.37
C LEU A 91 18.41 -8.38 2.91
N LYS A 92 19.02 -7.62 2.01
CA LYS A 92 19.14 -7.99 0.59
C LYS A 92 19.88 -9.31 0.40
N LEU A 93 20.90 -9.56 1.21
CA LEU A 93 21.70 -10.77 1.14
C LEU A 93 20.99 -11.98 1.76
N VAL A 94 20.36 -11.79 2.93
CA VAL A 94 19.77 -12.89 3.72
C VAL A 94 18.34 -13.21 3.28
N LYS A 95 17.53 -12.20 2.99
CA LYS A 95 16.13 -12.36 2.58
C LYS A 95 15.80 -11.48 1.38
N PRO A 96 16.25 -11.83 0.17
CA PRO A 96 16.10 -10.97 -1.00
C PRO A 96 14.64 -10.71 -1.39
N SER A 97 13.75 -11.69 -1.20
CA SER A 97 12.31 -11.49 -1.50
C SER A 97 11.67 -10.47 -0.57
N PHE A 98 11.99 -10.55 0.70
CA PHE A 98 11.51 -9.59 1.71
C PHE A 98 12.08 -8.20 1.46
N TYR A 99 13.36 -8.13 1.10
CA TYR A 99 14.01 -6.87 0.70
C TYR A 99 13.28 -6.21 -0.46
N LYS A 100 12.97 -6.95 -1.52
CA LYS A 100 12.26 -6.42 -2.68
C LYS A 100 10.88 -5.86 -2.32
N ARG A 101 10.18 -6.51 -1.41
CA ARG A 101 8.85 -6.06 -0.98
C ARG A 101 8.91 -4.78 -0.16
N LEU A 102 9.93 -4.62 0.69
CA LEU A 102 10.06 -3.45 1.55
C LEU A 102 10.68 -2.25 0.85
N TYR A 103 11.69 -2.47 0.01
CA TYR A 103 12.47 -1.40 -0.60
C TYR A 103 12.17 -1.18 -2.08
N GLY A 104 11.54 -2.14 -2.73
CA GLY A 104 11.22 -2.03 -4.15
C GLY A 104 10.05 -1.10 -4.42
N SER A 105 10.00 -0.58 -5.64
CA SER A 105 8.91 0.26 -6.12
C SER A 105 8.08 -0.51 -7.15
N LEU A 106 6.77 -0.28 -7.12
CA LEU A 106 5.84 -0.77 -8.13
C LEU A 106 4.73 0.26 -8.27
N GLU A 107 4.81 1.07 -9.31
CA GLU A 107 3.78 2.06 -9.60
C GLU A 107 2.87 1.58 -10.72
N ILE A 108 1.58 1.72 -10.52
CA ILE A 108 0.56 1.44 -11.53
C ILE A 108 0.05 2.78 -12.04
N ASP A 109 0.13 2.98 -13.34
CA ASP A 109 -0.43 4.15 -13.99
C ASP A 109 -1.90 3.88 -14.35
N ASN A 110 -2.80 4.51 -13.60
CA ASN A 110 -4.25 4.38 -13.81
C ASN A 110 -4.83 5.55 -14.64
N SER A 111 -3.99 6.37 -15.27
CA SER A 111 -4.45 7.56 -15.99
C SER A 111 -5.39 7.21 -17.14
N ILE A 112 -5.10 6.17 -17.90
CA ILE A 112 -5.95 5.71 -19.00
C ILE A 112 -7.30 5.22 -18.49
N THR A 113 -7.31 4.47 -17.38
CA THR A 113 -8.53 4.02 -16.73
C THR A 113 -9.40 5.20 -16.30
N LYS A 114 -8.80 6.19 -15.65
CA LYS A 114 -9.50 7.39 -15.21
C LYS A 114 -10.09 8.17 -16.39
N GLU A 115 -9.35 8.30 -17.46
CA GLU A 115 -9.80 9.02 -18.65
C GLU A 115 -10.96 8.31 -19.33
N LYS A 116 -10.83 7.00 -19.60
CA LYS A 116 -11.85 6.23 -20.31
C LYS A 116 -13.18 6.11 -19.57
N LEU A 117 -13.13 6.06 -18.25
CA LEU A 117 -14.31 5.88 -17.40
C LEU A 117 -14.76 7.16 -16.73
N ASN A 118 -14.04 8.26 -16.92
CA ASN A 118 -14.20 9.47 -16.11
C ASN A 118 -14.24 9.12 -14.61
N LEU A 119 -13.30 8.26 -14.21
CA LEU A 119 -13.28 7.64 -12.89
C LEU A 119 -12.64 8.55 -11.86
N LYS A 120 -13.28 8.64 -10.70
CA LYS A 120 -12.67 9.22 -9.50
C LYS A 120 -12.74 8.19 -8.41
N ASN A 121 -11.60 7.87 -7.82
CA ASN A 121 -11.57 6.98 -6.67
C ASN A 121 -12.32 7.64 -5.49
N PRO A 122 -13.35 7.00 -4.94
CA PRO A 122 -14.11 7.57 -3.83
C PRO A 122 -13.34 7.65 -2.52
N TYR A 123 -12.26 6.89 -2.39
CA TYR A 123 -11.46 6.85 -1.17
C TYR A 123 -10.02 7.23 -1.46
N SER A 124 -9.45 8.08 -0.59
CA SER A 124 -8.01 8.35 -0.59
C SER A 124 -7.25 7.12 -0.06
N VAL A 125 -5.94 7.09 -0.29
CA VAL A 125 -5.09 6.02 0.24
C VAL A 125 -5.16 5.97 1.78
N GLU A 126 -5.14 7.12 2.43
CA GLU A 126 -5.22 7.21 3.90
C GLU A 126 -6.56 6.70 4.42
N GLU A 127 -7.67 7.09 3.78
CA GLU A 127 -9.00 6.59 4.13
C GLU A 127 -9.10 5.08 3.93
N GLY A 128 -8.57 4.56 2.83
CA GLY A 128 -8.56 3.13 2.54
C GLY A 128 -7.82 2.32 3.60
N ILE A 129 -6.66 2.80 4.04
CA ILE A 129 -5.88 2.15 5.11
C ILE A 129 -6.65 2.18 6.43
N LYS A 130 -7.25 3.32 6.76
CA LYS A 130 -8.06 3.46 7.96
C LYS A 130 -9.22 2.47 8.01
N LEU A 131 -9.98 2.39 6.92
CA LEU A 131 -11.13 1.49 6.82
C LEU A 131 -10.69 0.02 6.87
N MET A 132 -9.59 -0.32 6.22
CA MET A 132 -9.06 -1.68 6.23
C MET A 132 -8.63 -2.10 7.64
N ILE A 133 -7.97 -1.24 8.39
CA ILE A 133 -7.52 -1.52 9.76
C ILE A 133 -8.72 -1.63 10.71
N ASN A 134 -9.73 -0.81 10.54
CA ASN A 134 -10.92 -0.81 11.36
C ASN A 134 -11.92 -1.93 10.98
N GLY A 135 -11.63 -2.71 9.95
CA GLY A 135 -12.49 -3.82 9.52
C GLY A 135 -13.74 -3.40 8.77
N GLU A 136 -13.72 -2.22 8.19
CA GLU A 136 -14.86 -1.67 7.43
C GLU A 136 -14.67 -1.73 5.91
#